data_e5928d965a2195c4e1b79a0793b8c710
#
_entry.id   e5928d965a2195c4e1b79a0793b8c710
#
_cell.length_a   1.000
_cell.length_b   1.000
_cell.length_c   1.000
_cell.angle_alpha   90.00
_cell.angle_beta   90.00
_cell.angle_gamma   90.00
#
_symmetry.space_group_name_H-M   'P 1'
#
loop_
_entity.id
_entity.type
_entity.pdbx_description
1 polymer ?
#
loop_
_entity_poly.entity_id
_entity_poly.type
_entity_poly.pdbx_seq_one_letter_code
_entity_poly.pdbx_strand_id
1 'polypeptide(L)'
;MLIQLMRDGSDKDFGLLVRHYGSTLMTFVGRIVVQQEDAEDVVQNTFVAAYEHRKGFDPQRASLTTWLQRIAYHEALHHLRRRKRQAVLPLDVGDDFPDELPTDTTAEQLDEAILRLTPDEQMLLQFYYFDQRPLKEIAYITVGGQGSKPDSVAKSMEGNDENSLDREVSRLTTQLHRIRQRLRIILTRMNDE
;
A
#
# COMPACT_ATOMS: atom_id res chain seq x y z
N MET A 1 -22.43 14.65 2.94
CA MET A 1 -22.70 15.02 1.53
C MET A 1 -21.93 14.13 0.54
N LEU A 2 -20.57 14.15 0.49
CA LEU A 2 -19.81 13.32 -0.48
C LEU A 2 -20.05 11.81 -0.38
N ILE A 3 -20.19 11.26 0.83
CA ILE A 3 -20.48 9.83 1.07
C ILE A 3 -21.84 9.43 0.47
N GLN A 4 -22.83 10.28 0.63
CA GLN A 4 -24.19 10.04 0.11
C GLN A 4 -24.22 10.14 -1.42
N LEU A 5 -23.47 11.11 -1.98
CA LEU A 5 -23.28 11.23 -3.44
C LEU A 5 -22.57 10.00 -4.03
N MET A 6 -21.64 9.39 -3.28
CA MET A 6 -20.95 8.18 -3.72
C MET A 6 -21.89 6.96 -3.77
N ARG A 7 -22.75 6.77 -2.75
CA ARG A 7 -23.64 5.59 -2.66
C ARG A 7 -24.84 5.65 -3.60
N ASP A 8 -25.48 6.84 -3.67
CA ASP A 8 -26.79 7.03 -4.29
C ASP A 8 -26.75 8.03 -5.46
N GLY A 9 -25.60 8.64 -5.72
CA GLY A 9 -25.43 9.72 -6.68
C GLY A 9 -25.39 9.26 -8.14
N SER A 10 -25.66 10.22 -9.02
CA SER A 10 -25.52 10.06 -10.46
C SER A 10 -24.05 10.07 -10.92
N ASP A 11 -23.81 9.73 -12.19
CA ASP A 11 -22.46 9.79 -12.78
C ASP A 11 -21.81 11.18 -12.68
N LYS A 12 -22.64 12.25 -12.71
CA LYS A 12 -22.17 13.64 -12.52
C LYS A 12 -21.66 13.87 -11.08
N ASP A 13 -22.31 13.28 -10.10
CA ASP A 13 -21.91 13.38 -8.68
C ASP A 13 -20.62 12.63 -8.42
N PHE A 14 -20.41 11.49 -9.10
CA PHE A 14 -19.15 10.76 -9.04
C PHE A 14 -17.99 11.57 -9.62
N GLY A 15 -18.21 12.35 -10.67
CA GLY A 15 -17.23 13.29 -11.20
C GLY A 15 -16.74 14.35 -10.20
N LEU A 16 -17.53 14.70 -9.19
CA LEU A 16 -17.09 15.56 -8.07
C LEU A 16 -16.10 14.83 -7.16
N LEU A 17 -16.30 13.54 -6.91
CA LEU A 17 -15.37 12.73 -6.14
C LEU A 17 -14.02 12.60 -6.84
N VAL A 18 -14.02 12.35 -8.14
CA VAL A 18 -12.79 12.28 -8.94
C VAL A 18 -12.01 13.60 -8.83
N ARG A 19 -12.67 14.74 -8.96
CA ARG A 19 -12.01 16.06 -8.82
C ARG A 19 -11.49 16.31 -7.40
N HIS A 20 -12.21 15.85 -6.38
CA HIS A 20 -11.83 16.09 -4.99
C HIS A 20 -10.67 15.19 -4.52
N TYR A 21 -10.71 13.92 -4.90
CA TYR A 21 -9.74 12.93 -4.42
C TYR A 21 -8.61 12.62 -5.42
N GLY A 22 -8.70 13.10 -6.66
CA GLY A 22 -7.74 12.78 -7.72
C GLY A 22 -6.30 13.13 -7.35
N SER A 23 -6.05 14.35 -6.87
CA SER A 23 -4.70 14.78 -6.46
C SER A 23 -4.18 13.98 -5.25
N THR A 24 -5.04 13.69 -4.28
CA THR A 24 -4.69 12.89 -3.09
C THR A 24 -4.30 11.47 -3.50
N LEU A 25 -5.06 10.84 -4.41
CA LEU A 25 -4.74 9.51 -4.91
C LEU A 25 -3.50 9.51 -5.80
N MET A 26 -3.29 10.53 -6.64
CA MET A 26 -2.05 10.68 -7.42
C MET A 26 -0.83 10.74 -6.53
N THR A 27 -0.86 11.56 -5.46
CA THR A 27 0.23 11.63 -4.48
C THR A 27 0.46 10.28 -3.80
N PHE A 28 -0.62 9.57 -3.45
CA PHE A 28 -0.55 8.26 -2.81
C PHE A 28 0.03 7.19 -3.74
N VAL A 29 -0.49 7.09 -4.97
CA VAL A 29 -0.06 6.10 -5.97
C VAL A 29 1.35 6.39 -6.47
N GLY A 30 1.72 7.66 -6.66
CA GLY A 30 3.05 8.07 -7.12
C GLY A 30 4.19 7.68 -6.18
N ARG A 31 3.89 7.37 -4.90
CA ARG A 31 4.86 6.77 -3.97
C ARG A 31 5.08 5.27 -4.19
N ILE A 32 4.16 4.60 -4.87
CA ILE A 32 4.20 3.15 -5.15
C ILE A 32 4.67 2.89 -6.58
N VAL A 33 4.18 3.70 -7.51
CA VAL A 33 4.39 3.56 -8.95
C VAL A 33 5.18 4.78 -9.43
N VAL A 34 6.44 4.55 -9.80
CA VAL A 34 7.40 5.63 -10.09
C VAL A 34 7.07 6.36 -11.39
N GLN A 35 6.52 5.66 -12.39
CA GLN A 35 6.22 6.28 -13.68
C GLN A 35 4.85 6.96 -13.63
N GLN A 36 4.83 8.25 -14.02
CA GLN A 36 3.65 9.07 -13.93
C GLN A 36 2.47 8.53 -14.74
N GLU A 37 2.71 8.08 -15.98
CA GLU A 37 1.68 7.49 -16.84
C GLU A 37 1.03 6.26 -16.22
N ASP A 38 1.85 5.37 -15.65
CA ASP A 38 1.39 4.19 -14.93
C ASP A 38 0.59 4.56 -13.66
N ALA A 39 1.01 5.62 -12.95
CA ALA A 39 0.30 6.11 -11.76
C ALA A 39 -1.07 6.70 -12.14
N GLU A 40 -1.16 7.42 -13.25
CA GLU A 40 -2.41 7.94 -13.79
C GLU A 40 -3.38 6.81 -14.15
N ASP A 41 -2.90 5.76 -14.81
CA ASP A 41 -3.69 4.56 -15.14
C ASP A 41 -4.21 3.87 -13.88
N VAL A 42 -3.36 3.71 -12.86
CA VAL A 42 -3.75 3.12 -11.57
C VAL A 42 -4.83 3.97 -10.88
N VAL A 43 -4.70 5.29 -10.90
CA VAL A 43 -5.70 6.19 -10.30
C VAL A 43 -7.03 6.11 -11.06
N GLN A 44 -7.01 6.07 -12.39
CA GLN A 44 -8.21 5.90 -13.21
C GLN A 44 -8.90 4.57 -12.88
N ASN A 45 -8.15 3.45 -12.87
CA ASN A 45 -8.69 2.13 -12.52
C ASN A 45 -9.25 2.12 -11.08
N THR A 46 -8.60 2.83 -10.15
CA THR A 46 -9.10 3.00 -8.78
C THR A 46 -10.49 3.64 -8.75
N PHE A 47 -10.72 4.68 -9.54
CA PHE A 47 -12.03 5.33 -9.59
C PHE A 47 -13.08 4.46 -10.29
N VAL A 48 -12.72 3.71 -11.32
CA VAL A 48 -13.62 2.73 -11.96
C VAL A 48 -14.04 1.67 -10.94
N ALA A 49 -13.09 1.03 -10.27
CA ALA A 49 -13.38 0.03 -9.25
C ALA A 49 -14.19 0.62 -8.07
N ALA A 50 -13.87 1.85 -7.64
CA ALA A 50 -14.62 2.54 -6.60
C ALA A 50 -16.09 2.80 -7.03
N TYR A 51 -16.33 3.16 -8.28
CA TYR A 51 -17.67 3.35 -8.81
C TYR A 51 -18.47 2.04 -8.83
N GLU A 52 -17.88 0.96 -9.31
CA GLU A 52 -18.52 -0.35 -9.40
C GLU A 52 -18.87 -0.92 -8.02
N HIS A 53 -17.99 -0.72 -7.04
CA HIS A 53 -18.14 -1.27 -5.68
C HIS A 53 -18.64 -0.27 -4.63
N ARG A 54 -19.12 0.91 -5.06
CA ARG A 54 -19.52 2.00 -4.15
C ARG A 54 -20.58 1.64 -3.11
N LYS A 55 -21.44 0.66 -3.40
CA LYS A 55 -22.46 0.18 -2.47
C LYS A 55 -21.89 -0.58 -1.28
N GLY A 56 -20.67 -1.14 -1.42
CA GLY A 56 -19.97 -1.83 -0.34
C GLY A 56 -19.18 -0.91 0.60
N PHE A 57 -19.17 0.41 0.35
CA PHE A 57 -18.51 1.35 1.25
C PHE A 57 -19.30 1.53 2.55
N ASP A 58 -18.61 1.32 3.68
CA ASP A 58 -19.15 1.52 5.02
C ASP A 58 -18.37 2.63 5.77
N PRO A 59 -19.00 3.79 6.00
CA PRO A 59 -18.34 4.91 6.69
C PRO A 59 -18.05 4.65 8.17
N GLN A 60 -18.60 3.60 8.77
CA GLN A 60 -18.28 3.21 10.15
C GLN A 60 -16.97 2.44 10.24
N ARG A 61 -16.53 1.80 9.16
CA ARG A 61 -15.29 1.02 9.10
C ARG A 61 -14.07 1.85 8.72
N ALA A 62 -14.23 2.79 7.80
CA ALA A 62 -13.13 3.63 7.33
C ALA A 62 -13.61 4.95 6.75
N SER A 63 -12.72 5.94 6.71
CA SER A 63 -12.95 7.17 5.95
C SER A 63 -13.02 6.85 4.45
N LEU A 64 -13.69 7.71 3.68
CA LEU A 64 -13.74 7.56 2.22
C LEU A 64 -12.33 7.60 1.59
N THR A 65 -11.45 8.46 2.13
CA THR A 65 -10.05 8.53 1.73
C THR A 65 -9.34 7.19 1.94
N THR A 66 -9.45 6.60 3.13
CA THR A 66 -8.82 5.31 3.46
C THR A 66 -9.37 4.17 2.61
N TRP A 67 -10.67 4.19 2.32
CA TRP A 67 -11.30 3.20 1.44
C TRP A 67 -10.81 3.32 -0.01
N LEU A 68 -10.72 4.54 -0.56
CA LEU A 68 -10.15 4.77 -1.90
C LEU A 68 -8.67 4.39 -1.96
N GLN A 69 -7.89 4.70 -0.92
CA GLN A 69 -6.48 4.31 -0.83
C GLN A 69 -6.29 2.79 -0.75
N ARG A 70 -7.21 2.07 -0.12
CA ARG A 70 -7.21 0.60 -0.16
C ARG A 70 -7.35 0.10 -1.60
N ILE A 71 -8.31 0.59 -2.35
CA ILE A 71 -8.49 0.21 -3.76
C ILE A 71 -7.22 0.56 -4.55
N ALA A 72 -6.73 1.79 -4.42
CA ALA A 72 -5.53 2.28 -5.10
C ALA A 72 -4.27 1.43 -4.79
N TYR A 73 -4.09 1.03 -3.53
CA TYR A 73 -2.99 0.17 -3.11
C TYR A 73 -3.01 -1.18 -3.85
N HIS A 74 -4.18 -1.82 -3.93
CA HIS A 74 -4.31 -3.11 -4.60
C HIS A 74 -4.15 -3.01 -6.13
N GLU A 75 -4.67 -1.93 -6.73
CA GLU A 75 -4.45 -1.63 -8.16
C GLU A 75 -2.96 -1.42 -8.45
N ALA A 76 -2.27 -0.61 -7.63
CA ALA A 76 -0.85 -0.37 -7.78
C ALA A 76 -0.01 -1.65 -7.66
N LEU A 77 -0.29 -2.49 -6.64
CA LEU A 77 0.39 -3.78 -6.50
C LEU A 77 0.11 -4.73 -7.67
N HIS A 78 -1.12 -4.77 -8.16
CA HIS A 78 -1.47 -5.56 -9.34
C HIS A 78 -0.69 -5.08 -10.56
N HIS A 79 -0.60 -3.76 -10.77
CA HIS A 79 0.19 -3.15 -11.84
C HIS A 79 1.68 -3.55 -11.74
N LEU A 80 2.30 -3.38 -10.57
CA LEU A 80 3.71 -3.73 -10.33
C LEU A 80 3.99 -5.22 -10.55
N ARG A 81 3.10 -6.11 -10.07
CA ARG A 81 3.25 -7.56 -10.29
C ARG A 81 3.14 -7.94 -11.77
N ARG A 82 2.29 -7.25 -12.52
CA ARG A 82 2.17 -7.45 -13.97
C ARG A 82 3.46 -7.05 -14.68
N ARG A 83 4.09 -5.93 -14.31
CA ARG A 83 5.42 -5.51 -14.82
C ARG A 83 6.54 -6.48 -14.38
N LYS A 84 6.55 -6.92 -13.11
CA LYS A 84 7.59 -7.84 -12.60
C LYS A 84 7.54 -9.23 -13.26
N ARG A 85 6.38 -9.71 -13.71
CA ARG A 85 6.32 -10.95 -14.52
C ARG A 85 6.98 -10.82 -15.87
N GLN A 86 7.22 -9.59 -16.35
CA GLN A 86 7.95 -9.29 -17.57
C GLN A 86 9.46 -9.06 -17.32
N ALA A 87 9.87 -8.89 -16.06
CA ALA A 87 11.28 -8.71 -15.65
C ALA A 87 11.61 -9.68 -14.50
N VAL A 88 12.40 -10.71 -14.82
CA VAL A 88 12.84 -11.75 -13.85
C VAL A 88 14.01 -11.22 -13.04
N LEU A 89 13.93 -11.25 -11.68
CA LEU A 89 15.01 -11.68 -10.77
C LEU A 89 14.53 -11.75 -9.31
N PRO A 90 14.72 -12.87 -8.59
CA PRO A 90 14.56 -12.96 -7.13
C PRO A 90 15.90 -12.73 -6.43
N LEU A 91 15.93 -11.93 -5.37
CA LEU A 91 17.03 -11.89 -4.41
C LEU A 91 16.60 -12.66 -3.16
N ASP A 92 17.28 -13.78 -2.96
CA ASP A 92 17.18 -14.61 -1.76
C ASP A 92 18.22 -14.11 -0.73
N VAL A 93 17.80 -13.77 0.49
CA VAL A 93 18.67 -13.32 1.56
C VAL A 93 18.48 -14.25 2.75
N GLY A 94 19.52 -15.02 3.08
CA GLY A 94 19.55 -15.97 4.18
C GLY A 94 19.44 -15.34 5.56
N ASP A 95 19.04 -16.17 6.54
CA ASP A 95 18.59 -15.81 7.89
C ASP A 95 19.72 -15.74 8.93
N ASP A 96 20.74 -14.87 8.79
CA ASP A 96 21.71 -14.61 9.85
C ASP A 96 21.77 -13.11 10.19
N PHE A 97 21.44 -12.72 11.45
CA PHE A 97 21.12 -11.35 11.81
C PHE A 97 22.00 -10.78 12.92
N PRO A 98 22.73 -9.66 12.71
CA PRO A 98 23.37 -8.91 13.79
C PRO A 98 22.36 -8.06 14.58
N ASP A 99 22.58 -7.94 15.88
CA ASP A 99 21.63 -7.33 16.86
C ASP A 99 21.64 -5.79 16.91
N GLU A 100 22.64 -5.10 16.35
CA GLU A 100 22.77 -3.64 16.44
C GLU A 100 22.84 -2.96 15.05
N LEU A 101 22.25 -1.74 14.97
CA LEU A 101 22.37 -0.88 13.78
C LEU A 101 23.77 -0.25 13.73
N PRO A 102 24.38 -0.11 12.55
CA PRO A 102 25.60 0.67 12.40
C PRO A 102 25.36 2.11 12.86
N THR A 103 26.23 2.62 13.74
CA THR A 103 26.10 3.95 14.37
C THR A 103 26.35 5.12 13.42
N ASP A 104 26.97 4.87 12.24
CA ASP A 104 27.40 5.90 11.29
C ASP A 104 26.63 5.87 9.96
N THR A 105 25.37 5.42 9.98
CA THR A 105 24.51 5.36 8.78
C THR A 105 24.11 6.74 8.31
N THR A 106 24.45 7.12 7.07
CA THR A 106 24.00 8.37 6.45
C THR A 106 22.58 8.26 5.88
N ALA A 107 21.93 9.42 5.63
CA ALA A 107 20.61 9.44 5.02
C ALA A 107 20.60 8.80 3.63
N GLU A 108 21.65 9.03 2.83
CA GLU A 108 21.81 8.45 1.49
C GLU A 108 21.90 6.92 1.53
N GLN A 109 22.65 6.37 2.49
CA GLN A 109 22.75 4.92 2.69
C GLN A 109 21.43 4.31 3.09
N LEU A 110 20.65 4.99 3.94
CA LEU A 110 19.32 4.54 4.33
C LEU A 110 18.36 4.53 3.14
N ASP A 111 18.37 5.59 2.32
CA ASP A 111 17.55 5.67 1.11
C ASP A 111 17.90 4.55 0.13
N GLU A 112 19.19 4.29 -0.09
CA GLU A 112 19.63 3.18 -0.93
C GLU A 112 19.20 1.81 -0.37
N ALA A 113 19.32 1.61 0.94
CA ALA A 113 18.88 0.39 1.60
C ALA A 113 17.35 0.17 1.46
N ILE A 114 16.56 1.24 1.58
CA ILE A 114 15.11 1.19 1.37
C ILE A 114 14.77 0.80 -0.08
N LEU A 115 15.51 1.30 -1.07
CA LEU A 115 15.30 0.92 -2.48
C LEU A 115 15.56 -0.56 -2.76
N ARG A 116 16.35 -1.25 -1.92
CA ARG A 116 16.60 -2.71 -2.02
C ARG A 116 15.47 -3.57 -1.40
N LEU A 117 14.50 -2.95 -0.72
CA LEU A 117 13.30 -3.63 -0.21
C LEU A 117 12.28 -3.88 -1.31
N THR A 118 11.37 -4.83 -1.07
CA THR A 118 10.22 -5.02 -1.97
C THR A 118 9.27 -3.83 -1.92
N PRO A 119 8.50 -3.55 -2.98
CA PRO A 119 7.52 -2.47 -2.99
C PRO A 119 6.52 -2.52 -1.82
N ASP A 120 6.08 -3.72 -1.42
CA ASP A 120 5.19 -3.93 -0.27
C ASP A 120 5.87 -3.52 1.05
N GLU A 121 7.17 -3.83 1.21
CA GLU A 121 7.97 -3.46 2.39
C GLU A 121 8.24 -1.96 2.44
N GLN A 122 8.60 -1.34 1.32
CA GLN A 122 8.79 0.11 1.21
C GLN A 122 7.50 0.86 1.58
N MET A 123 6.36 0.38 1.09
CA MET A 123 5.06 0.98 1.37
C MET A 123 4.68 0.85 2.84
N LEU A 124 4.96 -0.31 3.47
CA LEU A 124 4.70 -0.49 4.89
C LEU A 124 5.53 0.47 5.75
N LEU A 125 6.82 0.68 5.40
CA LEU A 125 7.66 1.68 6.04
C LEU A 125 7.10 3.09 5.85
N GLN A 126 6.68 3.44 4.63
CA GLN A 126 6.08 4.73 4.31
C GLN A 126 4.85 4.99 5.19
N PHE A 127 3.91 4.07 5.25
CA PHE A 127 2.69 4.23 6.06
C PHE A 127 2.99 4.36 7.55
N TYR A 128 3.90 3.54 8.07
CA TYR A 128 4.13 3.45 9.50
C TYR A 128 5.02 4.59 10.03
N TYR A 129 6.15 4.86 9.36
CA TYR A 129 7.13 5.84 9.85
C TYR A 129 6.92 7.25 9.29
N PHE A 130 6.61 7.38 8.01
CA PHE A 130 6.50 8.69 7.37
C PHE A 130 5.08 9.27 7.46
N ASP A 131 4.06 8.47 7.17
CA ASP A 131 2.66 8.90 7.26
C ASP A 131 2.10 8.75 8.69
N GLN A 132 2.84 8.12 9.61
CA GLN A 132 2.47 7.88 11.02
C GLN A 132 1.07 7.27 11.20
N ARG A 133 0.68 6.37 10.31
CA ARG A 133 -0.64 5.74 10.34
C ARG A 133 -0.75 4.68 11.44
N PRO A 134 -1.89 4.61 12.12
CA PRO A 134 -2.17 3.49 13.02
C PRO A 134 -2.12 2.14 12.29
N LEU A 135 -1.57 1.11 12.94
CA LEU A 135 -1.49 -0.24 12.34
C LEU A 135 -2.85 -0.78 11.90
N LYS A 136 -3.94 -0.45 12.59
CA LYS A 136 -5.31 -0.83 12.18
C LYS A 136 -5.71 -0.21 10.84
N GLU A 137 -5.33 1.03 10.58
CA GLU A 137 -5.58 1.70 9.30
C GLU A 137 -4.75 1.08 8.19
N ILE A 138 -3.46 0.81 8.46
CA ILE A 138 -2.57 0.11 7.52
C ILE A 138 -3.14 -1.28 7.21
N ALA A 139 -3.55 -2.03 8.24
CA ALA A 139 -4.17 -3.34 8.08
C ALA A 139 -5.43 -3.28 7.19
N TYR A 140 -6.28 -2.26 7.39
CA TYR A 140 -7.45 -2.06 6.54
C TYR A 140 -7.07 -1.82 5.07
N ILE A 141 -6.01 -1.04 4.81
CA ILE A 141 -5.53 -0.75 3.46
C ILE A 141 -4.95 -2.02 2.80
N THR A 142 -4.17 -2.81 3.55
CA THR A 142 -3.36 -3.92 3.00
C THR A 142 -4.05 -5.28 3.00
N VAL A 143 -5.10 -5.45 3.83
CA VAL A 143 -5.79 -6.74 3.96
C VAL A 143 -6.36 -7.22 2.61
N GLY A 144 -6.10 -8.47 2.27
CA GLY A 144 -6.54 -9.09 1.01
C GLY A 144 -5.57 -8.94 -0.17
N GLY A 145 -4.43 -8.25 -0.01
CA GLY A 145 -3.53 -7.86 -1.10
C GLY A 145 -2.61 -8.94 -1.66
N GLN A 146 -2.43 -10.06 -0.99
CA GLN A 146 -1.54 -11.11 -1.50
C GLN A 146 -2.26 -12.04 -2.48
N GLY A 147 -2.16 -11.72 -3.78
CA GLY A 147 -2.62 -12.60 -4.86
C GLY A 147 -4.07 -12.41 -5.32
N SER A 148 -4.83 -11.53 -4.70
CA SER A 148 -6.20 -11.24 -5.08
C SER A 148 -6.27 -10.29 -6.28
N LYS A 149 -7.17 -10.55 -7.22
CA LYS A 149 -7.50 -9.57 -8.28
C LYS A 149 -8.18 -8.35 -7.64
N PRO A 150 -8.04 -7.14 -8.22
CA PRO A 150 -8.69 -5.93 -7.72
C PRO A 150 -10.19 -6.10 -7.45
N ASP A 151 -10.90 -6.75 -8.37
CA ASP A 151 -12.34 -7.07 -8.26
C ASP A 151 -12.66 -7.93 -7.04
N SER A 152 -11.77 -8.89 -6.69
CA SER A 152 -11.97 -9.74 -5.51
C SER A 152 -11.69 -9.01 -4.20
N VAL A 153 -10.82 -8.00 -4.22
CA VAL A 153 -10.56 -7.14 -3.06
C VAL A 153 -11.76 -6.27 -2.75
N ALA A 154 -12.32 -5.64 -3.78
CA ALA A 154 -13.53 -4.83 -3.62
C ALA A 154 -14.73 -5.68 -3.12
N LYS A 155 -14.85 -6.92 -3.60
CA LYS A 155 -15.87 -7.88 -3.17
C LYS A 155 -15.62 -8.42 -1.76
N SER A 156 -14.36 -8.57 -1.32
CA SER A 156 -14.01 -8.98 0.05
C SER A 156 -14.23 -7.87 1.09
N MET A 157 -14.53 -6.65 0.65
CA MET A 157 -14.90 -5.55 1.55
C MET A 157 -16.25 -5.78 2.26
N GLU A 158 -17.12 -6.61 1.68
CA GLU A 158 -18.45 -6.92 2.25
C GLU A 158 -18.38 -7.87 3.45
N GLY A 159 -17.24 -8.53 3.73
CA GLY A 159 -17.12 -9.61 4.72
C GLY A 159 -15.89 -9.59 5.64
N ASN A 160 -15.20 -8.47 5.80
CA ASN A 160 -14.03 -8.43 6.70
C ASN A 160 -14.47 -8.38 8.17
N ASP A 161 -14.44 -9.55 8.82
CA ASP A 161 -14.59 -9.71 10.27
C ASP A 161 -13.46 -8.98 11.02
N GLU A 162 -13.75 -8.47 12.23
CA GLU A 162 -12.74 -7.90 13.15
C GLU A 162 -11.54 -8.83 13.35
N ASN A 163 -11.77 -10.14 13.42
CA ASN A 163 -10.73 -11.17 13.47
C ASN A 163 -9.76 -11.16 12.28
N SER A 164 -10.18 -10.71 11.10
CA SER A 164 -9.33 -10.60 9.92
C SER A 164 -8.39 -9.41 10.03
N LEU A 165 -8.86 -8.29 10.57
CA LEU A 165 -8.06 -7.10 10.81
C LEU A 165 -7.01 -7.32 11.91
N ASP A 166 -7.36 -7.99 13.01
CA ASP A 166 -6.42 -8.28 14.10
C ASP A 166 -5.30 -9.24 13.66
N ARG A 167 -5.62 -10.24 12.82
CA ARG A 167 -4.61 -11.10 12.20
C ARG A 167 -3.68 -10.29 11.30
N GLU A 168 -4.22 -9.38 10.52
CA GLU A 168 -3.42 -8.52 9.64
C GLU A 168 -2.54 -7.57 10.45
N VAL A 169 -3.02 -6.97 11.53
CA VAL A 169 -2.21 -6.15 12.45
C VAL A 169 -1.04 -6.97 13.00
N SER A 170 -1.28 -8.20 13.45
CA SER A 170 -0.24 -9.09 13.96
C SER A 170 0.79 -9.44 12.87
N ARG A 171 0.32 -9.69 11.64
CA ARG A 171 1.18 -9.94 10.48
C ARG A 171 2.05 -8.72 10.16
N LEU A 172 1.47 -7.52 10.13
CA LEU A 172 2.19 -6.28 9.86
C LEU A 172 3.24 -5.97 10.94
N THR A 173 2.93 -6.23 12.21
CA THR A 173 3.90 -6.08 13.31
C THR A 173 5.13 -6.97 13.10
N THR A 174 4.91 -8.24 12.75
CA THR A 174 5.98 -9.20 12.45
C THR A 174 6.75 -8.76 11.20
N GLN A 175 6.05 -8.29 10.17
CA GLN A 175 6.68 -7.83 8.93
C GLN A 175 7.54 -6.59 9.17
N LEU A 176 7.08 -5.60 9.96
CA LEU A 176 7.89 -4.45 10.34
C LEU A 176 9.17 -4.85 11.09
N HIS A 177 9.09 -5.86 11.96
CA HIS A 177 10.27 -6.39 12.63
C HIS A 177 11.27 -6.98 11.63
N ARG A 178 10.82 -7.83 10.71
CA ARG A 178 11.66 -8.41 9.64
C ARG A 178 12.27 -7.35 8.72
N ILE A 179 11.51 -6.32 8.37
CA ILE A 179 12.03 -5.21 7.52
C ILE A 179 13.16 -4.48 8.24
N ARG A 180 13.01 -4.18 9.55
CA ARG A 180 14.08 -3.55 10.34
C ARG A 180 15.34 -4.40 10.35
N GLN A 181 15.22 -5.71 10.56
CA GLN A 181 16.36 -6.63 10.53
C GLN A 181 17.02 -6.64 9.15
N ARG A 182 16.22 -6.71 8.07
CA ARG A 182 16.72 -6.70 6.70
C ARG A 182 17.47 -5.40 6.37
N LEU A 183 16.93 -4.25 6.79
CA LEU A 183 17.61 -2.96 6.63
C LEU A 183 18.96 -2.93 7.37
N ARG A 184 19.03 -3.48 8.58
CA ARG A 184 20.29 -3.60 9.33
C ARG A 184 21.35 -4.36 8.53
N ILE A 185 21.00 -5.52 7.98
CA ILE A 185 21.93 -6.34 7.19
C ILE A 185 22.42 -5.58 5.97
N ILE A 186 21.51 -4.92 5.25
CA ILE A 186 21.87 -4.16 4.05
C ILE A 186 22.86 -3.04 4.43
N LEU A 187 22.55 -2.27 5.48
CA LEU A 187 23.38 -1.16 5.96
C LEU A 187 24.76 -1.63 6.47
N THR A 188 24.80 -2.74 7.22
CA THR A 188 26.08 -3.31 7.67
C THR A 188 26.96 -3.68 6.47
N ARG A 189 26.41 -4.36 5.46
CA ARG A 189 27.16 -4.71 4.25
C ARG A 189 27.65 -3.50 3.45
N MET A 190 26.85 -2.42 3.42
CA MET A 190 27.24 -1.17 2.75
C MET A 190 28.36 -0.41 3.48
N ASN A 191 28.48 -0.60 4.80
CA ASN A 191 29.55 0.02 5.58
C ASN A 191 30.86 -0.81 5.57
N ASP A 192 30.78 -2.10 5.21
CA ASP A 192 31.95 -3.00 5.13
C ASP A 192 32.62 -2.98 3.72
N GLU A 193 31.98 -2.33 2.72
CA GLU A 193 32.53 -2.10 1.37
C GLU A 193 33.20 -0.72 1.23
#